data_a4507b66a124bff069af46c2ce248b8f
#
_entry.id   a4507b66a124bff069af46c2ce248b8f
#
_cell.length_a   1.000
_cell.length_b   1.000
_cell.length_c   1.000
_cell.angle_alpha   90.00
_cell.angle_beta   90.00
_cell.angle_gamma   90.00
#
_symmetry.space_group_name_H-M   'P 1'
#
loop_
_entity.id
_entity.type
_entity.pdbx_description
1 polymer ?
#
loop_
_entity_poly.entity_id
_entity_poly.type
_entity_poly.pdbx_seq_one_letter_code
_entity_poly.pdbx_strand_id
1 'polypeptide(L)'
;MSKDYIVRGLNHIGIMTDKPEECAQFYIDNLGFRPYYTMQLGPMKLVFVELGGMVLEFVPSAARENHGIVDHIAIEVQGIEALVAELKAKGIEFEKDEVGVMPTFFPSGSKNIFFRGPAGERVELFDHSK
;
A
#
# COMPACT_ATOMS: atom_id res chain seq x y z
N MET A 1 -14.34 -17.09 18.21
CA MET A 1 -13.17 -16.53 18.89
C MET A 1 -12.90 -15.12 18.38
N SER A 2 -12.75 -14.20 19.27
CA SER A 2 -12.50 -12.85 18.85
C SER A 2 -11.01 -12.62 18.60
N LYS A 3 -10.70 -11.78 17.64
CA LYS A 3 -9.34 -11.40 17.28
C LYS A 3 -9.17 -9.92 17.49
N ASP A 4 -7.94 -9.53 17.81
CA ASP A 4 -7.62 -8.12 18.03
C ASP A 4 -7.29 -7.40 16.73
N TYR A 5 -7.59 -8.02 15.61
CA TYR A 5 -7.39 -7.44 14.29
C TYR A 5 -8.47 -7.89 13.33
N ILE A 6 -8.62 -7.14 12.25
CA ILE A 6 -9.51 -7.49 11.16
C ILE A 6 -8.72 -7.35 9.86
N VAL A 7 -8.82 -8.36 8.98
CA VAL A 7 -8.26 -8.29 7.63
C VAL A 7 -9.41 -7.99 6.68
N ARG A 8 -9.34 -6.87 5.97
CA ARG A 8 -10.46 -6.40 5.16
C ARG A 8 -10.32 -6.68 3.67
N GLY A 9 -9.15 -7.13 3.23
CA GLY A 9 -8.92 -7.44 1.83
C GLY A 9 -8.01 -6.44 1.16
N LEU A 10 -8.09 -6.38 -0.16
CA LEU A 10 -7.19 -5.55 -0.95
C LEU A 10 -7.50 -4.08 -0.75
N ASN A 11 -6.49 -3.30 -0.44
CA ASN A 11 -6.62 -1.85 -0.35
C ASN A 11 -6.21 -1.17 -1.66
N HIS A 12 -5.02 -1.49 -2.16
CA HIS A 12 -4.54 -0.89 -3.41
C HIS A 12 -3.45 -1.74 -4.04
N ILE A 13 -3.14 -1.43 -5.28
CA ILE A 13 -2.02 -2.03 -6.02
C ILE A 13 -1.03 -0.92 -6.33
N GLY A 14 0.22 -1.11 -5.95
CA GLY A 14 1.28 -0.13 -6.20
C GLY A 14 1.97 -0.41 -7.53
N ILE A 15 2.01 0.59 -8.40
CA ILE A 15 2.62 0.50 -9.72
C ILE A 15 3.77 1.49 -9.79
N MET A 16 4.95 1.00 -10.12
CA MET A 16 6.13 1.84 -10.24
C MET A 16 6.18 2.47 -11.62
N THR A 17 6.43 3.76 -11.68
CA THR A 17 6.54 4.48 -12.95
C THR A 17 7.37 5.74 -12.74
N ASP A 18 8.06 6.20 -13.78
CA ASP A 18 8.77 7.47 -13.71
C ASP A 18 7.87 8.66 -14.03
N LYS A 19 6.60 8.41 -14.35
CA LYS A 19 5.63 9.46 -14.68
C LYS A 19 4.27 9.17 -14.08
N PRO A 20 4.16 9.25 -12.75
CA PRO A 20 2.93 8.88 -12.06
C PRO A 20 1.72 9.71 -12.46
N GLU A 21 1.90 11.01 -12.70
CA GLU A 21 0.76 11.86 -13.07
C GLU A 21 0.21 11.53 -14.45
N GLU A 22 1.09 11.27 -15.41
CA GLU A 22 0.67 10.85 -16.75
C GLU A 22 -0.07 9.52 -16.71
N CYS A 23 0.44 8.58 -15.93
CA CYS A 23 -0.22 7.28 -15.78
C CYS A 23 -1.59 7.42 -15.16
N ALA A 24 -1.70 8.20 -14.09
CA ALA A 24 -2.99 8.46 -13.45
C ALA A 24 -3.97 9.08 -14.44
N GLN A 25 -3.51 10.08 -15.21
CA GLN A 25 -4.36 10.77 -16.16
C GLN A 25 -4.85 9.83 -17.28
N PHE A 26 -4.01 8.89 -17.69
CA PHE A 26 -4.41 7.89 -18.66
C PHE A 26 -5.63 7.09 -18.18
N TYR A 27 -5.59 6.67 -16.92
CA TYR A 27 -6.69 5.89 -16.35
C TYR A 27 -7.94 6.73 -16.18
N ILE A 28 -7.77 8.00 -15.83
CA ILE A 28 -8.90 8.92 -15.71
C ILE A 28 -9.55 9.17 -17.06
N ASP A 29 -8.76 9.49 -18.08
CA ASP A 29 -9.27 9.88 -19.38
C ASP A 29 -9.86 8.71 -20.18
N ASN A 30 -9.29 7.52 -20.01
CA ASN A 30 -9.62 6.41 -20.90
C ASN A 30 -10.46 5.31 -20.24
N LEU A 31 -10.41 5.18 -18.94
CA LEU A 31 -11.07 4.06 -18.26
C LEU A 31 -12.05 4.49 -17.17
N GLY A 32 -12.27 5.80 -17.04
CA GLY A 32 -13.29 6.30 -16.12
C GLY A 32 -12.88 6.28 -14.65
N PHE A 33 -11.59 6.13 -14.37
CA PHE A 33 -11.11 6.25 -13.00
C PHE A 33 -11.28 7.69 -12.53
N ARG A 34 -11.32 7.87 -11.22
CA ARG A 34 -11.43 9.18 -10.60
C ARG A 34 -10.18 9.45 -9.78
N PRO A 35 -9.77 10.73 -9.67
CA PRO A 35 -8.71 11.08 -8.72
C PRO A 35 -9.12 10.65 -7.32
N TYR A 36 -8.22 10.00 -6.60
CA TYR A 36 -8.51 9.50 -5.28
C TYR A 36 -7.71 10.24 -4.22
N TYR A 37 -6.39 10.28 -4.37
CA TYR A 37 -5.54 10.90 -3.36
C TYR A 37 -4.19 11.21 -3.99
N THR A 38 -3.56 12.25 -3.52
CA THR A 38 -2.21 12.61 -3.94
C THR A 38 -1.42 12.96 -2.71
N MET A 39 -0.18 12.48 -2.64
CA MET A 39 0.65 12.74 -1.49
C MET A 39 2.07 13.05 -1.93
N GLN A 40 2.65 14.06 -1.30
CA GLN A 40 4.04 14.43 -1.51
C GLN A 40 4.86 13.85 -0.36
N LEU A 41 5.79 12.96 -0.69
CA LEU A 41 6.73 12.38 0.27
C LEU A 41 8.13 12.82 -0.12
N GLY A 42 8.61 13.91 0.47
CA GLY A 42 9.88 14.48 0.05
C GLY A 42 9.81 14.85 -1.42
N PRO A 43 10.73 14.37 -2.25
CA PRO A 43 10.70 14.66 -3.69
C PRO A 43 9.71 13.78 -4.46
N MET A 44 9.10 12.78 -3.81
CA MET A 44 8.22 11.84 -4.48
C MET A 44 6.77 12.28 -4.39
N LYS A 45 6.08 12.26 -5.52
CA LYS A 45 4.66 12.52 -5.57
C LYS A 45 3.94 11.21 -5.87
N LEU A 46 3.17 10.73 -4.91
CA LEU A 46 2.39 9.51 -5.05
C LEU A 46 1.00 9.90 -5.51
N VAL A 47 0.51 9.27 -6.57
CA VAL A 47 -0.79 9.61 -7.16
C VAL A 47 -1.67 8.38 -7.14
N PHE A 48 -2.86 8.53 -6.55
CA PHE A 48 -3.82 7.45 -6.45
C PHE A 48 -5.06 7.75 -7.29
N VAL A 49 -5.58 6.74 -7.96
CA VAL A 49 -6.84 6.81 -8.68
C VAL A 49 -7.73 5.64 -8.28
N GLU A 50 -9.03 5.77 -8.48
CA GLU A 50 -9.99 4.79 -7.99
C GLU A 50 -11.10 4.57 -9.00
N LEU A 51 -11.56 3.31 -9.11
CA LEU A 51 -12.74 2.96 -9.86
C LEU A 51 -13.37 1.72 -9.24
N GLY A 52 -14.64 1.84 -8.81
CA GLY A 52 -15.38 0.69 -8.32
C GLY A 52 -14.75 -0.01 -7.13
N GLY A 53 -14.12 0.74 -6.26
CA GLY A 53 -13.43 0.18 -5.11
C GLY A 53 -12.00 -0.29 -5.39
N MET A 54 -11.58 -0.29 -6.66
CA MET A 54 -10.20 -0.63 -7.00
C MET A 54 -9.35 0.63 -6.97
N VAL A 55 -8.27 0.61 -6.19
CA VAL A 55 -7.37 1.74 -6.05
C VAL A 55 -6.01 1.38 -6.62
N LEU A 56 -5.49 2.22 -7.49
CA LEU A 56 -4.14 2.10 -8.02
C LEU A 56 -3.30 3.24 -7.47
N GLU A 57 -2.10 2.90 -7.02
CA GLU A 57 -1.14 3.88 -6.54
C GLU A 57 0.02 3.94 -7.54
N PHE A 58 0.29 5.12 -8.08
CA PHE A 58 1.42 5.31 -8.97
C PHE A 58 2.58 5.90 -8.18
N VAL A 59 3.65 5.12 -8.08
CA VAL A 59 4.80 5.42 -7.24
C VAL A 59 5.98 5.78 -8.13
N PRO A 60 6.62 6.94 -7.93
CA PRO A 60 7.80 7.26 -8.73
C PRO A 60 8.86 6.17 -8.62
N SER A 61 9.37 5.75 -9.76
CA SER A 61 10.35 4.69 -9.79
C SER A 61 11.75 5.27 -9.55
N ALA A 62 12.02 5.65 -8.34
CA ALA A 62 13.39 5.97 -7.97
C ALA A 62 14.19 4.67 -8.02
N ALA A 63 15.41 4.70 -7.65
CA ALA A 63 16.24 3.51 -7.62
C ALA A 63 15.53 2.44 -6.78
N ARG A 64 15.12 1.36 -7.40
CA ARG A 64 14.41 0.30 -6.70
C ARG A 64 14.88 -1.06 -7.18
N GLU A 65 14.56 -2.04 -6.39
CA GLU A 65 14.84 -3.42 -6.75
C GLU A 65 13.95 -3.85 -7.91
N ASN A 66 14.35 -4.88 -8.58
CA ASN A 66 13.63 -5.37 -9.73
C ASN A 66 12.46 -6.25 -9.30
N HIS A 67 11.34 -5.61 -9.04
CA HIS A 67 10.09 -6.31 -8.63
C HIS A 67 9.05 -6.30 -9.74
N GLY A 68 9.40 -5.83 -10.91
CA GLY A 68 8.43 -5.60 -11.96
C GLY A 68 7.72 -4.27 -11.76
N ILE A 69 6.76 -3.96 -12.62
CA ILE A 69 6.04 -2.69 -12.53
C ILE A 69 5.00 -2.70 -11.41
N VAL A 70 4.46 -3.86 -11.05
CA VAL A 70 3.61 -3.95 -9.87
C VAL A 70 4.53 -4.17 -8.67
N ASP A 71 4.68 -3.11 -7.89
CA ASP A 71 5.63 -3.13 -6.77
C ASP A 71 5.13 -3.94 -5.59
N HIS A 72 3.85 -3.80 -5.27
CA HIS A 72 3.29 -4.49 -4.11
C HIS A 72 1.77 -4.54 -4.20
N ILE A 73 1.19 -5.41 -3.40
CA ILE A 73 -0.25 -5.40 -3.13
C ILE A 73 -0.44 -5.01 -1.67
N ALA A 74 -1.40 -4.15 -1.41
CA ALA A 74 -1.64 -3.68 -0.05
C ALA A 74 -2.95 -4.27 0.46
N ILE A 75 -2.86 -4.99 1.56
CA ILE A 75 -4.01 -5.60 2.22
C ILE A 75 -4.42 -4.68 3.35
N GLU A 76 -5.67 -4.25 3.33
CA GLU A 76 -6.19 -3.38 4.37
C GLU A 76 -6.48 -4.17 5.64
N VAL A 77 -5.98 -3.69 6.76
CA VAL A 77 -6.17 -4.34 8.04
C VAL A 77 -6.57 -3.30 9.08
N GLN A 78 -7.08 -3.78 10.18
CA GLN A 78 -7.36 -2.97 11.36
C GLN A 78 -6.77 -3.71 12.54
N GLY A 79 -6.02 -2.99 13.40
CA GLY A 79 -5.29 -3.63 14.48
C GLY A 79 -3.98 -4.23 14.01
N ILE A 80 -3.22 -3.46 13.22
CA ILE A 80 -2.02 -3.96 12.56
C ILE A 80 -0.98 -4.50 13.54
N GLU A 81 -0.84 -3.89 14.72
CA GLU A 81 0.15 -4.35 15.69
C GLU A 81 -0.16 -5.78 16.18
N ALA A 82 -1.43 -6.05 16.44
CA ALA A 82 -1.84 -7.39 16.89
C ALA A 82 -1.63 -8.42 15.79
N LEU A 83 -1.96 -8.07 14.54
CA LEU A 83 -1.75 -8.96 13.41
C LEU A 83 -0.26 -9.26 13.21
N VAL A 84 0.57 -8.23 13.25
CA VAL A 84 2.01 -8.41 13.06
C VAL A 84 2.58 -9.32 14.15
N ALA A 85 2.15 -9.13 15.40
CA ALA A 85 2.61 -10.00 16.49
C ALA A 85 2.24 -11.46 16.23
N GLU A 86 1.02 -11.70 15.75
CA GLU A 86 0.59 -13.07 15.44
C GLU A 86 1.40 -13.66 14.29
N LEU A 87 1.64 -12.88 13.23
CA LEU A 87 2.39 -13.36 12.07
C LEU A 87 3.85 -13.63 12.42
N LYS A 88 4.45 -12.80 13.25
CA LYS A 88 5.81 -13.06 13.74
C LYS A 88 5.88 -14.35 14.54
N ALA A 89 4.86 -14.60 15.36
CA ALA A 89 4.79 -15.84 16.14
C ALA A 89 4.70 -17.07 15.24
N LYS A 90 4.20 -16.90 14.03
CA LYS A 90 4.12 -17.98 13.03
C LYS A 90 5.37 -18.08 12.16
N GLY A 91 6.38 -17.29 12.43
CA GLY A 91 7.64 -17.34 11.71
C GLY A 91 7.76 -16.45 10.50
N ILE A 92 6.80 -15.55 10.29
CA ILE A 92 6.87 -14.62 9.16
C ILE A 92 7.83 -13.49 9.48
N GLU A 93 8.74 -13.22 8.56
CA GLU A 93 9.73 -12.15 8.70
C GLU A 93 9.28 -10.94 7.89
N PHE A 94 9.43 -9.77 8.49
CA PHE A 94 9.06 -8.51 7.87
C PHE A 94 10.29 -7.76 7.42
N GLU A 95 10.12 -6.86 6.44
CA GLU A 95 11.24 -6.06 5.93
C GLU A 95 11.82 -5.15 6.99
N LYS A 96 10.98 -4.72 7.94
CA LYS A 96 11.41 -3.92 9.10
C LYS A 96 10.82 -4.54 10.36
N ASP A 97 11.47 -4.31 11.49
CA ASP A 97 11.02 -4.90 12.74
C ASP A 97 9.76 -4.25 13.30
N GLU A 98 9.55 -2.97 13.00
CA GLU A 98 8.46 -2.22 13.59
C GLU A 98 7.52 -1.68 12.53
N VAL A 99 6.24 -1.60 12.92
CA VAL A 99 5.20 -0.99 12.09
C VAL A 99 5.55 0.48 11.86
N GLY A 100 5.56 0.89 10.59
CA GLY A 100 5.78 2.28 10.24
C GLY A 100 4.55 3.11 10.48
N VAL A 101 4.74 4.38 10.83
CA VAL A 101 3.64 5.31 11.07
C VAL A 101 3.79 6.49 10.13
N MET A 102 2.71 6.80 9.42
CA MET A 102 2.65 7.94 8.51
C MET A 102 1.48 8.83 8.94
N PRO A 103 1.75 9.83 9.81
CA PRO A 103 0.67 10.59 10.45
C PRO A 103 -0.24 11.35 9.50
N THR A 104 0.27 11.73 8.35
CA THR A 104 -0.49 12.56 7.40
C THR A 104 -0.94 11.80 6.15
N PHE A 105 -0.60 10.52 6.07
CA PHE A 105 -0.97 9.71 4.91
C PHE A 105 -2.40 9.22 5.08
N PHE A 106 -3.26 9.47 4.09
CA PHE A 106 -4.70 9.33 4.22
C PHE A 106 -5.16 10.13 5.44
N PRO A 107 -6.06 11.06 5.34
CA PRO A 107 -6.22 12.20 6.28
C PRO A 107 -6.07 11.89 7.76
N SER A 108 -6.42 10.67 8.18
CA SER A 108 -6.32 10.24 9.58
C SER A 108 -4.97 9.66 9.95
N GLY A 109 -4.03 9.62 9.00
CA GLY A 109 -2.78 8.92 9.19
C GLY A 109 -2.92 7.45 8.86
N SER A 110 -1.80 6.76 8.77
CA SER A 110 -1.79 5.33 8.48
C SER A 110 -0.58 4.67 9.10
N LYS A 111 -0.63 3.34 9.16
CA LYS A 111 0.48 2.50 9.59
C LYS A 111 0.68 1.43 8.54
N ASN A 112 1.92 1.01 8.35
CA ASN A 112 2.19 -0.04 7.38
C ASN A 112 3.43 -0.84 7.73
N ILE A 113 3.52 -2.02 7.13
CA ILE A 113 4.71 -2.85 7.20
C ILE A 113 4.67 -3.81 6.02
N PHE A 114 5.83 -4.23 5.55
CA PHE A 114 5.92 -5.09 4.38
C PHE A 114 6.54 -6.44 4.72
N PHE A 115 6.09 -7.48 4.02
CA PHE A 115 6.72 -8.79 4.05
C PHE A 115 6.63 -9.44 2.68
N ARG A 116 7.33 -10.56 2.49
CA ARG A 116 7.26 -11.31 1.25
C ARG A 116 6.42 -12.55 1.44
N GLY A 117 5.50 -12.80 0.52
CA GLY A 117 4.74 -14.05 0.50
C GLY A 117 5.55 -15.19 -0.08
N PRO A 118 4.96 -16.41 -0.12
CA PRO A 118 5.70 -17.60 -0.55
C PRO A 118 6.19 -17.57 -1.99
N ALA A 119 5.56 -16.79 -2.85
CA ALA A 119 6.01 -16.66 -4.24
C ALA A 119 7.02 -15.55 -4.44
N GLY A 120 7.42 -14.87 -3.35
CA GLY A 120 8.31 -13.72 -3.43
C GLY A 120 7.58 -12.40 -3.62
N GLU A 121 6.25 -12.43 -3.70
CA GLU A 121 5.46 -11.21 -3.89
C GLU A 121 5.57 -10.31 -2.66
N ARG A 122 5.62 -9.02 -2.91
CA ARG A 122 5.74 -8.03 -1.85
C ARG A 122 4.34 -7.62 -1.37
N VAL A 123 4.09 -7.78 -0.09
CA VAL A 123 2.78 -7.51 0.51
C VAL A 123 2.91 -6.41 1.55
N GLU A 124 2.05 -5.42 1.46
CA GLU A 124 1.95 -4.36 2.46
C GLU A 124 0.72 -4.63 3.32
N LEU A 125 0.90 -4.64 4.64
CA LEU A 125 -0.24 -4.54 5.55
C LEU A 125 -0.46 -3.05 5.78
N PHE A 126 -1.67 -2.58 5.57
CA PHE A 126 -1.97 -1.16 5.55
C PHE A 126 -3.16 -0.89 6.46
N ASP A 127 -2.95 -0.05 7.47
CA ASP A 127 -3.98 0.27 8.46
C ASP A 127 -4.16 1.78 8.52
N HIS A 128 -5.32 2.25 8.05
CA HIS A 128 -5.68 3.65 8.16
C HIS A 128 -6.92 3.82 9.04
N SER A 129 -7.18 2.83 9.88
CA SER A 129 -8.26 2.90 10.84
C SER A 129 -7.91 3.86 11.97
N LYS A 130 -8.92 4.41 12.59
CA LYS A 130 -8.73 5.30 13.73
C LYS A 130 -8.66 4.54 15.02
#